data_e237ff7e24aae2ba1e51d792daff8a35
#
_entry.id   e237ff7e24aae2ba1e51d792daff8a35
#
_cell.length_a   1.000
_cell.length_b   1.000
_cell.length_c   1.000
_cell.angle_alpha   90.00
_cell.angle_beta   90.00
_cell.angle_gamma   90.00
#
_symmetry.space_group_name_H-M   'P 1'
#
loop_
_entity.id
_entity.type
_entity.pdbx_description
1 polymer ?
#
loop_
_entity_poly.entity_id
_entity_poly.type
_entity_poly.pdbx_seq_one_letter_code
_entity_poly.pdbx_strand_id
1 'polypeptide(L)'
;MKNKIDKSFLLALLLLPFFTFSQQDQSVVMEIPSPPIEEVVQTIQKRSYFWIPGQWVFEKNTYNWIPGYWERKKAGYVFVSGKWIEKNKGYIWQSGFWKKINLDKWLMMYS
;
A
#
# COMPACT_ATOMS: atom_id res chain seq x y z
N MET A 1 -6.73 -5.55 -49.78
CA MET A 1 -7.34 -4.38 -49.15
C MET A 1 -7.40 -4.47 -47.63
N LYS A 2 -7.99 -5.51 -47.11
CA LYS A 2 -8.14 -5.68 -45.68
C LYS A 2 -6.81 -5.76 -44.93
N ASN A 3 -5.79 -6.36 -45.55
CA ASN A 3 -4.49 -6.52 -44.93
C ASN A 3 -3.75 -5.18 -44.69
N LYS A 4 -3.98 -4.21 -45.55
CA LYS A 4 -3.35 -2.90 -45.40
C LYS A 4 -3.91 -2.13 -44.21
N ILE A 5 -5.20 -2.23 -43.96
CA ILE A 5 -5.85 -1.58 -42.83
C ILE A 5 -5.38 -2.23 -41.52
N ASP A 6 -5.28 -3.54 -41.51
CA ASP A 6 -4.84 -4.28 -40.34
C ASP A 6 -3.41 -3.92 -39.93
N LYS A 7 -2.53 -3.71 -40.92
CA LYS A 7 -1.15 -3.32 -40.65
C LYS A 7 -1.05 -1.93 -39.98
N SER A 8 -1.84 -0.99 -40.47
CA SER A 8 -1.87 0.34 -39.86
C SER A 8 -2.41 0.31 -38.47
N PHE A 9 -3.42 -0.49 -38.23
CA PHE A 9 -4.00 -0.64 -36.92
C PHE A 9 -3.03 -1.29 -35.93
N LEU A 10 -2.29 -2.30 -36.38
CA LEU A 10 -1.28 -2.95 -35.54
C LEU A 10 -0.17 -2.00 -35.12
N LEU A 11 0.26 -1.11 -36.02
CA LEU A 11 1.27 -0.09 -35.68
C LEU A 11 0.78 0.84 -34.59
N ALA A 12 -0.47 1.26 -34.63
CA ALA A 12 -1.03 2.11 -33.61
C ALA A 12 -1.08 1.41 -32.25
N LEU A 13 -1.41 0.14 -32.22
CA LEU A 13 -1.43 -0.65 -31.00
C LEU A 13 -0.04 -0.84 -30.40
N LEU A 14 0.98 -0.98 -31.23
CA LEU A 14 2.35 -1.14 -30.75
C LEU A 14 2.89 0.11 -30.07
N LEU A 15 2.37 1.26 -30.38
CA LEU A 15 2.78 2.51 -29.75
C LEU A 15 2.20 2.67 -28.33
N LEU A 16 1.10 2.02 -28.01
CA LEU A 16 0.44 2.13 -26.72
C LEU A 16 1.31 1.71 -25.53
N PRO A 17 2.10 0.64 -25.60
CA PRO A 17 2.94 0.22 -24.47
C PRO A 17 3.96 1.27 -24.04
N PHE A 18 4.44 2.10 -24.96
CA PHE A 18 5.41 3.14 -24.61
C PHE A 18 4.82 4.21 -23.69
N PHE A 19 3.57 4.55 -23.86
CA PHE A 19 2.90 5.50 -22.97
C PHE A 19 2.69 4.93 -21.59
N THR A 20 2.42 3.64 -21.49
CA THR A 20 2.25 2.99 -20.20
C THR A 20 3.54 2.99 -19.39
N PHE A 21 4.69 2.82 -20.02
CA PHE A 21 5.98 2.82 -19.34
C PHE A 21 6.31 4.18 -18.70
N SER A 22 5.98 5.27 -19.36
CA SER A 22 6.29 6.60 -18.85
C SER A 22 5.49 6.96 -17.59
N GLN A 23 4.46 6.20 -17.25
CA GLN A 23 3.57 6.48 -16.13
C GLN A 23 3.85 5.62 -14.89
N GLN A 24 4.85 4.74 -14.94
CA GLN A 24 5.06 3.74 -13.89
C GLN A 24 5.53 4.28 -12.56
N ASP A 25 6.12 5.45 -12.51
CA ASP A 25 6.77 5.92 -11.31
C ASP A 25 6.11 7.14 -10.68
N GLN A 26 4.83 7.34 -10.95
CA GLN A 26 4.09 8.47 -10.38
C GLN A 26 3.93 8.39 -8.86
N SER A 27 4.02 7.19 -8.29
CA SER A 27 3.94 6.99 -6.85
C SER A 27 5.27 7.20 -6.13
N VAL A 28 6.36 7.38 -6.86
CA VAL A 28 7.67 7.62 -6.28
C VAL A 28 7.77 9.07 -5.82
N VAL A 29 8.17 9.28 -4.56
CA VAL A 29 8.42 10.60 -4.02
C VAL A 29 9.90 10.77 -3.69
N MET A 30 10.41 11.98 -3.80
CA MET A 30 11.82 12.27 -3.53
C MET A 30 12.09 12.44 -2.05
N GLU A 31 11.09 12.81 -1.29
CA GLU A 31 11.15 12.93 0.16
C GLU A 31 10.01 12.16 0.80
N ILE A 32 10.31 11.48 1.90
CA ILE A 32 9.28 10.78 2.68
C ILE A 32 8.40 11.83 3.37
N PRO A 33 7.09 11.86 3.10
CA PRO A 33 6.21 12.81 3.77
C PRO A 33 6.10 12.52 5.26
N SER A 34 5.94 13.58 6.04
CA SER A 34 5.71 13.44 7.47
C SER A 34 4.25 13.13 7.73
N PRO A 35 3.96 12.11 8.55
CA PRO A 35 2.57 11.83 8.90
C PRO A 35 2.00 12.95 9.77
N PRO A 36 0.67 13.17 9.71
CA PRO A 36 0.02 14.10 10.62
C PRO A 36 0.19 13.66 12.07
N ILE A 37 0.20 14.63 12.97
CA ILE A 37 0.22 14.32 14.41
C ILE A 37 -1.16 13.79 14.77
N GLU A 38 -1.22 12.55 15.23
CA GLU A 38 -2.46 11.94 15.70
C GLU A 38 -2.48 11.91 17.21
N GLU A 39 -3.57 12.39 17.80
CA GLU A 39 -3.83 12.12 19.20
C GLU A 39 -4.27 10.66 19.32
N VAL A 40 -3.39 9.83 19.82
CA VAL A 40 -3.76 8.46 20.16
C VAL A 40 -4.62 8.54 21.41
N VAL A 41 -5.92 8.34 21.25
CA VAL A 41 -6.81 8.21 22.40
C VAL A 41 -6.52 6.86 23.04
N GLN A 42 -5.56 6.83 23.94
CA GLN A 42 -5.12 5.60 24.59
C GLN A 42 -6.06 5.11 25.68
N THR A 43 -7.21 5.71 25.84
CA THR A 43 -8.07 5.47 26.99
C THR A 43 -8.69 4.08 27.05
N ILE A 44 -8.55 3.26 25.99
CA ILE A 44 -9.12 1.92 26.02
C ILE A 44 -8.12 0.93 25.40
N GLN A 45 -7.34 0.26 26.26
CA GLN A 45 -6.64 -0.93 25.82
C GLN A 45 -7.67 -2.04 25.60
N LYS A 46 -8.07 -2.20 24.37
CA LYS A 46 -9.00 -3.28 24.03
C LYS A 46 -8.20 -4.55 23.84
N ARG A 47 -8.27 -5.46 24.80
CA ARG A 47 -7.57 -6.76 24.73
C ARG A 47 -7.88 -7.54 23.44
N SER A 48 -9.08 -7.38 22.93
CA SER A 48 -9.53 -8.09 21.74
C SER A 48 -9.21 -7.39 20.43
N TYR A 49 -8.48 -6.29 20.46
CA TYR A 49 -8.20 -5.46 19.27
C TYR A 49 -6.72 -5.18 19.12
N PHE A 50 -6.29 -5.04 17.87
CA PHE A 50 -4.99 -4.49 17.52
C PHE A 50 -5.16 -3.02 17.14
N TRP A 51 -4.15 -2.22 17.47
CA TRP A 51 -4.01 -0.90 16.91
C TRP A 51 -3.39 -1.03 15.52
N ILE A 52 -4.09 -0.56 14.50
CA ILE A 52 -3.57 -0.50 13.14
C ILE A 52 -3.02 0.90 12.94
N PRO A 53 -1.70 1.05 12.74
CA PRO A 53 -1.12 2.39 12.54
C PRO A 53 -1.68 3.07 11.32
N GLY A 54 -1.65 4.41 11.32
CA GLY A 54 -2.01 5.16 10.13
C GLY A 54 -1.15 4.76 8.94
N GLN A 55 -1.68 4.93 7.75
CA GLN A 55 -1.05 4.49 6.52
C GLN A 55 -1.20 5.53 5.43
N TRP A 56 -0.31 5.45 4.46
CA TRP A 56 -0.40 6.24 3.25
C TRP A 56 -1.12 5.45 2.16
N VAL A 57 -1.92 6.14 1.37
CA VAL A 57 -2.56 5.56 0.18
C VAL A 57 -2.31 6.49 -0.99
N PHE A 58 -1.83 5.93 -2.09
CA PHE A 58 -1.60 6.70 -3.30
C PHE A 58 -2.85 6.71 -4.16
N GLU A 59 -3.51 7.86 -4.24
CA GLU A 59 -4.72 8.05 -5.04
C GLU A 59 -4.68 9.40 -5.71
N LYS A 60 -5.15 9.48 -6.95
CA LYS A 60 -5.22 10.74 -7.70
C LYS A 60 -3.88 11.47 -7.73
N ASN A 61 -2.81 10.72 -8.00
CA ASN A 61 -1.45 11.22 -8.14
C ASN A 61 -0.86 11.85 -6.88
N THR A 62 -1.38 11.54 -5.71
CA THR A 62 -0.83 12.03 -4.45
C THR A 62 -1.00 11.00 -3.34
N TYR A 63 -0.17 11.11 -2.32
CA TYR A 63 -0.34 10.29 -1.12
C TYR A 63 -1.29 10.97 -0.15
N ASN A 64 -2.25 10.19 0.33
CA ASN A 64 -3.22 10.61 1.34
C ASN A 64 -3.02 9.79 2.61
N TRP A 65 -3.11 10.44 3.76
CA TRP A 65 -2.96 9.77 5.04
C TRP A 65 -4.30 9.19 5.49
N ILE A 66 -4.29 7.91 5.88
CA ILE A 66 -5.43 7.26 6.52
C ILE A 66 -5.09 7.11 8.00
N PRO A 67 -5.88 7.70 8.90
CA PRO A 67 -5.61 7.60 10.34
C PRO A 67 -5.62 6.17 10.83
N GLY A 68 -4.86 5.92 11.90
CA GLY A 68 -4.88 4.63 12.56
C GLY A 68 -6.24 4.33 13.19
N TYR A 69 -6.50 3.07 13.43
CA TYR A 69 -7.77 2.63 13.99
C TYR A 69 -7.60 1.30 14.73
N TRP A 70 -8.59 0.96 15.54
CA TRP A 70 -8.63 -0.32 16.23
C TRP A 70 -9.33 -1.35 15.36
N GLU A 71 -8.69 -2.51 15.19
CA GLU A 71 -9.23 -3.63 14.43
C GLU A 71 -9.30 -4.86 15.32
N ARG A 72 -10.39 -5.62 15.23
CA ARG A 72 -10.57 -6.82 16.01
C ARG A 72 -9.48 -7.84 15.70
N LYS A 73 -8.91 -8.45 16.75
CA LYS A 73 -7.92 -9.51 16.58
C LYS A 73 -8.56 -10.71 15.88
N LYS A 74 -7.81 -11.31 14.98
CA LYS A 74 -8.18 -12.54 14.31
C LYS A 74 -7.14 -13.58 14.63
N ALA A 75 -7.56 -14.69 15.27
CA ALA A 75 -6.64 -15.73 15.71
C ALA A 75 -5.78 -16.25 14.55
N GLY A 76 -4.48 -16.28 14.76
CA GLY A 76 -3.52 -16.72 13.76
C GLY A 76 -3.04 -15.64 12.80
N TYR A 77 -3.50 -14.39 12.95
CA TYR A 77 -3.09 -13.29 12.07
C TYR A 77 -2.53 -12.11 12.85
N VAL A 78 -1.52 -11.49 12.29
CA VAL A 78 -0.94 -10.25 12.82
C VAL A 78 -0.86 -9.23 11.70
N PHE A 79 -0.99 -7.95 12.06
CA PHE A 79 -0.84 -6.88 11.07
C PHE A 79 0.62 -6.46 10.96
N VAL A 80 1.14 -6.43 9.74
CA VAL A 80 2.47 -5.92 9.44
C VAL A 80 2.33 -4.50 8.92
N SER A 81 2.91 -3.54 9.61
CA SER A 81 2.82 -2.12 9.25
C SER A 81 3.44 -1.85 7.89
N GLY A 82 2.87 -0.89 7.17
CA GLY A 82 3.46 -0.41 5.94
C GLY A 82 4.78 0.32 6.18
N LYS A 83 5.53 0.51 5.14
CA LYS A 83 6.83 1.19 5.22
C LYS A 83 7.20 1.83 3.89
N TRP A 84 8.07 2.82 3.95
CA TRP A 84 8.66 3.41 2.77
C TRP A 84 9.84 2.56 2.31
N ILE A 85 9.92 2.30 1.01
CA ILE A 85 11.04 1.57 0.40
C ILE A 85 11.66 2.44 -0.69
N GLU A 86 12.97 2.28 -0.88
CA GLU A 86 13.66 2.99 -1.95
C GLU A 86 13.32 2.39 -3.30
N LYS A 87 13.06 3.25 -4.28
CA LYS A 87 12.81 2.86 -5.66
C LYS A 87 13.12 4.04 -6.58
N ASN A 88 13.92 3.78 -7.63
CA ASN A 88 14.22 4.79 -8.66
C ASN A 88 14.68 6.14 -8.10
N LYS A 89 15.64 6.10 -7.19
CA LYS A 89 16.22 7.29 -6.52
C LYS A 89 15.21 8.09 -5.68
N GLY A 90 14.10 7.48 -5.34
CA GLY A 90 13.10 8.06 -4.47
C GLY A 90 12.53 7.00 -3.54
N TYR A 91 11.31 7.20 -3.11
CA TYR A 91 10.64 6.32 -2.16
C TYR A 91 9.23 6.01 -2.60
N ILE A 92 8.80 4.79 -2.35
CA ILE A 92 7.44 4.36 -2.58
C ILE A 92 6.90 3.71 -1.30
N TRP A 93 5.62 3.94 -1.01
CA TRP A 93 4.98 3.33 0.13
C TRP A 93 4.60 1.87 -0.17
N GLN A 94 5.04 0.98 0.70
CA GLN A 94 4.61 -0.41 0.69
C GLN A 94 3.52 -0.58 1.75
N SER A 95 2.31 -0.90 1.31
CA SER A 95 1.15 -1.03 2.19
C SER A 95 1.34 -2.12 3.24
N GLY A 96 0.78 -1.89 4.42
CA GLY A 96 0.71 -2.92 5.44
C GLY A 96 -0.23 -4.05 5.02
N PHE A 97 -0.11 -5.17 5.69
CA PHE A 97 -0.91 -6.34 5.35
C PHE A 97 -1.08 -7.26 6.56
N TRP A 98 -2.08 -8.13 6.50
CA TRP A 98 -2.29 -9.16 7.51
C TRP A 98 -1.49 -10.39 7.16
N LYS A 99 -0.70 -10.86 8.11
CA LYS A 99 0.16 -12.03 7.94
C LYS A 99 -0.34 -13.18 8.81
N LYS A 100 -0.47 -14.35 8.19
CA LYS A 100 -0.79 -15.57 8.93
C LYS A 100 0.45 -16.10 9.64
N ILE A 101 0.31 -16.43 10.93
CA ILE A 101 1.38 -17.04 11.72
C ILE A 101 0.86 -18.31 12.37
N ASN A 102 1.78 -19.08 12.97
CA ASN A 102 1.41 -20.29 13.71
C ASN A 102 0.44 -19.95 14.84
N LEU A 103 -0.65 -20.68 14.94
CA LEU A 103 -1.70 -20.41 15.91
C LEU A 103 -1.20 -20.51 17.36
N ASP A 104 -0.40 -21.51 17.67
CA ASP A 104 0.12 -21.69 19.03
C ASP A 104 0.97 -20.50 19.43
N LYS A 105 1.82 -20.03 18.53
CA LYS A 105 2.61 -18.85 18.75
C LYS A 105 1.74 -17.60 18.94
N TRP A 106 0.72 -17.46 18.12
CA TRP A 106 -0.22 -16.35 18.22
C TRP A 106 -0.92 -16.32 19.58
N LEU A 107 -1.38 -17.49 20.05
CA LEU A 107 -2.05 -17.61 21.34
C LEU A 107 -1.12 -17.25 22.50
N MET A 108 0.15 -17.64 22.41
CA MET A 108 1.14 -17.26 23.42
C MET A 108 1.37 -15.74 23.49
N MET A 109 1.32 -15.08 22.36
CA MET A 109 1.66 -13.64 22.27
C MET A 109 0.45 -12.74 22.54
N TYR A 110 -0.75 -13.16 22.19
CA TYR A 110 -1.91 -12.26 22.11
C TYR A 110 -3.16 -12.71 22.83
N SER A 111 -3.18 -13.92 23.36
CA SER A 111 -4.36 -14.37 24.10
C SER A 111 -4.34 -14.02 25.59
#